data_7380fb0d4ed5668b271db814deaf1c1e
#
_entry.id   7380fb0d4ed5668b271db814deaf1c1e
#
_cell.length_a   1.000
_cell.length_b   1.000
_cell.length_c   1.000
_cell.angle_alpha   90.00
_cell.angle_beta   90.00
_cell.angle_gamma   90.00
#
_symmetry.space_group_name_H-M   'P 1'
#
loop_
_entity.id
_entity.type
_entity.pdbx_description
1 polymer ?
#
loop_
_entity_poly.entity_id
_entity_poly.type
_entity_poly.pdbx_seq_one_letter_code
_entity_poly.pdbx_strand_id
1 'polypeptide(L)'
;MNPTHRYPMPTECPVTGAPLEVTRLECPTSGVVIEGRFEPNEFALLSTEHLDFMRLFVKVRGNLKEIERVMGLSYPTIRSRFDGLLKSLGYEATIDFGDERTEIIDRLEKGEISAEEATKRLQALHRKAS
;
A
#
# COMPACT_ATOMS: atom_id res chain seq x y z
N MET A 1 -8.16 21.00 -26.83
CA MET A 1 -8.46 20.28 -25.57
C MET A 1 -9.86 19.68 -25.68
N ASN A 2 -9.99 18.37 -25.58
CA ASN A 2 -11.30 17.71 -25.64
C ASN A 2 -11.99 17.84 -24.28
N PRO A 3 -13.14 18.55 -24.16
CA PRO A 3 -13.78 18.79 -22.85
C PRO A 3 -14.30 17.53 -22.18
N THR A 4 -14.40 16.41 -22.90
CA THR A 4 -14.83 15.13 -22.34
C THR A 4 -13.67 14.28 -21.84
N HIS A 5 -12.45 14.66 -22.16
CA HIS A 5 -11.26 13.91 -21.73
C HIS A 5 -10.88 14.28 -20.30
N ARG A 6 -10.73 13.26 -19.45
CA ARG A 6 -10.33 13.42 -18.06
C ARG A 6 -8.90 12.96 -17.89
N TYR A 7 -8.07 13.83 -17.37
CA TYR A 7 -6.67 13.53 -17.08
C TYR A 7 -6.54 13.07 -15.62
N PRO A 8 -5.53 12.22 -15.33
CA PRO A 8 -5.17 11.94 -13.94
C PRO A 8 -4.88 13.24 -13.20
N MET A 9 -5.28 13.32 -11.92
CA MET A 9 -5.02 14.50 -11.10
C MET A 9 -3.51 14.68 -10.90
N PRO A 10 -2.93 15.83 -11.30
CA PRO A 10 -1.53 16.10 -10.99
C PRO A 10 -1.35 16.30 -9.48
N THR A 11 -0.24 15.83 -8.95
CA THR A 11 0.04 15.85 -7.51
C THR A 11 1.20 16.76 -7.14
N GLU A 12 2.03 17.12 -8.11
CA GLU A 12 3.23 17.94 -7.91
C GLU A 12 3.26 19.14 -8.84
N CYS A 13 3.77 20.24 -8.35
CA CYS A 13 3.99 21.44 -9.15
C CYS A 13 5.09 21.19 -10.18
N PRO A 14 4.84 21.41 -11.48
CA PRO A 14 5.84 21.19 -12.52
C PRO A 14 7.01 22.18 -12.48
N VAL A 15 6.88 23.28 -11.73
CA VAL A 15 7.92 24.30 -11.59
C VAL A 15 8.79 24.06 -10.36
N THR A 16 8.19 23.77 -9.23
CA THR A 16 8.88 23.66 -7.93
C THR A 16 9.01 22.23 -7.40
N GLY A 17 8.21 21.30 -7.93
CA GLY A 17 8.12 19.94 -7.36
C GLY A 17 7.35 19.85 -6.04
N ALA A 18 6.86 20.98 -5.54
CA ALA A 18 6.10 20.98 -4.29
C ALA A 18 4.73 20.30 -4.47
N PRO A 19 4.17 19.72 -3.39
CA PRO A 19 2.84 19.12 -3.46
C PRO A 19 1.77 20.13 -3.86
N LEU A 20 0.82 19.69 -4.68
CA LEU A 20 -0.33 20.49 -5.08
C LEU A 20 -1.49 20.29 -4.09
N GLU A 21 -2.19 21.37 -3.78
CA GLU A 21 -3.45 21.33 -3.04
C GLU A 21 -4.65 21.37 -4.00
N VAL A 22 -5.72 20.71 -3.64
CA VAL A 22 -6.99 20.86 -4.36
C VAL A 22 -7.74 22.05 -3.79
N THR A 23 -8.00 23.06 -4.62
CA THR A 23 -8.67 24.28 -4.17
C THR A 23 -10.09 24.42 -4.70
N ARG A 24 -10.43 23.68 -5.76
CA ARG A 24 -11.74 23.75 -6.38
C ARG A 24 -12.16 22.38 -6.92
N LEU A 25 -13.38 22.01 -6.59
CA LEU A 25 -14.05 20.83 -7.11
C LEU A 25 -15.39 21.25 -7.70
N GLU A 26 -15.74 20.67 -8.83
CA GLU A 26 -16.99 20.97 -9.53
C GLU A 26 -17.77 19.70 -9.82
N CYS A 27 -19.05 19.70 -9.53
CA CYS A 27 -19.95 18.62 -9.95
C CYS A 27 -20.42 18.92 -11.37
N PRO A 28 -20.03 18.12 -12.39
CA PRO A 28 -20.42 18.39 -13.78
C PRO A 28 -21.91 18.21 -14.03
N THR A 29 -22.60 17.46 -13.18
CA THR A 29 -24.05 17.20 -13.34
C THR A 29 -24.90 18.31 -12.74
N SER A 30 -24.56 18.76 -11.52
CA SER A 30 -25.35 19.81 -10.81
C SER A 30 -24.81 21.22 -10.99
N GLY A 31 -23.55 21.37 -11.43
CA GLY A 31 -22.87 22.65 -11.50
C GLY A 31 -22.41 23.20 -10.15
N VAL A 32 -22.57 22.43 -9.05
CA VAL A 32 -22.11 22.83 -7.73
C VAL A 32 -20.60 22.93 -7.71
N VAL A 33 -20.08 24.00 -7.17
CA VAL A 33 -18.65 24.26 -6.99
C VAL A 33 -18.34 24.31 -5.50
N ILE A 34 -17.28 23.60 -5.10
CA ILE A 34 -16.77 23.61 -3.72
C ILE A 34 -15.36 24.17 -3.78
N GLU A 35 -15.12 25.27 -3.08
CA GLU A 35 -13.80 25.90 -2.98
C GLU A 35 -13.28 25.84 -1.56
N GLY A 36 -11.97 25.64 -1.43
CA GLY A 36 -11.33 25.54 -0.12
C GLY A 36 -9.89 25.07 -0.27
N ARG A 37 -9.36 24.49 0.78
CA ARG A 37 -8.04 23.86 0.78
C ARG A 37 -8.21 22.41 1.18
N PHE A 38 -8.03 21.51 0.23
CA PHE A 38 -8.26 20.09 0.42
C PHE A 38 -6.98 19.30 0.11
N GLU A 39 -6.65 18.35 0.95
CA GLU A 39 -5.54 17.44 0.71
C GLU A 39 -6.06 16.12 0.12
N PRO A 40 -5.48 15.63 -0.98
CA PRO A 40 -5.72 14.25 -1.38
C PRO A 40 -5.17 13.30 -0.33
N ASN A 41 -5.77 12.11 -0.21
CA ASN A 41 -5.23 11.11 0.70
C ASN A 41 -3.90 10.54 0.18
N GLU A 42 -3.21 9.79 1.03
CA GLU A 42 -1.89 9.23 0.72
C GLU A 42 -1.87 8.32 -0.51
N PHE A 43 -2.98 7.68 -0.85
CA PHE A 43 -3.06 6.81 -2.02
C PHE A 43 -3.07 7.59 -3.33
N ALA A 44 -3.66 8.77 -3.34
CA ALA A 44 -3.67 9.64 -4.50
C ALA A 44 -2.28 10.21 -4.83
N LEU A 45 -1.38 10.22 -3.87
CA LEU A 45 0.00 10.72 -4.02
C LEU A 45 0.97 9.64 -4.51
N LEU A 46 0.53 8.40 -4.62
CA LEU A 46 1.37 7.31 -5.11
C LEU A 46 1.76 7.49 -6.58
N SER A 47 2.98 7.06 -6.92
CA SER A 47 3.36 6.93 -8.33
C SER A 47 2.44 5.96 -9.05
N THR A 48 2.34 6.06 -10.37
CA THR A 48 1.54 5.15 -11.19
C THR A 48 1.95 3.69 -10.95
N GLU A 49 3.24 3.43 -10.85
CA GLU A 49 3.78 2.10 -10.59
C GLU A 49 3.32 1.55 -9.24
N HIS A 50 3.42 2.33 -8.17
CA HIS A 50 2.97 1.93 -6.84
C HIS A 50 1.45 1.75 -6.78
N LEU A 51 0.71 2.64 -7.43
CA LEU A 51 -0.75 2.54 -7.48
C LEU A 51 -1.21 1.28 -8.21
N ASP A 52 -0.59 0.94 -9.33
CA ASP A 52 -0.91 -0.27 -10.08
C ASP A 52 -0.57 -1.54 -9.28
N PHE A 53 0.54 -1.53 -8.57
CA PHE A 53 0.91 -2.62 -7.66
C PHE A 53 -0.12 -2.78 -6.54
N MET A 54 -0.55 -1.69 -5.93
CA MET A 54 -1.57 -1.71 -4.88
C MET A 54 -2.90 -2.24 -5.41
N ARG A 55 -3.30 -1.84 -6.60
CA ARG A 55 -4.53 -2.35 -7.24
C ARG A 55 -4.46 -3.86 -7.44
N LEU A 56 -3.32 -4.36 -7.92
CA LEU A 56 -3.11 -5.78 -8.09
C LEU A 56 -3.14 -6.51 -6.74
N PHE A 57 -2.47 -5.96 -5.73
CA PHE A 57 -2.47 -6.49 -4.36
C PHE A 57 -3.89 -6.68 -3.82
N VAL A 58 -4.74 -5.68 -4.00
CA VAL A 58 -6.14 -5.75 -3.57
C VAL A 58 -6.92 -6.78 -4.39
N LYS A 59 -6.72 -6.83 -5.71
CA LYS A 59 -7.39 -7.80 -6.59
C LYS A 59 -7.10 -9.24 -6.21
N VAL A 60 -5.87 -9.54 -5.85
CA VAL A 60 -5.44 -10.89 -5.45
C VAL A 60 -5.56 -11.13 -3.96
N ARG A 61 -6.21 -10.23 -3.24
CA ARG A 61 -6.48 -10.32 -1.80
C ARG A 61 -5.22 -10.48 -0.96
N GLY A 62 -4.14 -9.81 -1.35
CA GLY A 62 -2.86 -9.85 -0.65
C GLY A 62 -2.02 -11.11 -0.90
N ASN A 63 -2.41 -11.95 -1.83
CA ASN A 63 -1.66 -13.16 -2.15
C ASN A 63 -0.43 -12.83 -3.01
N LEU A 64 0.74 -12.73 -2.38
CA LEU A 64 1.98 -12.37 -3.06
C LEU A 64 2.41 -13.40 -4.11
N LYS A 65 2.05 -14.67 -3.94
CA LYS A 65 2.32 -15.70 -4.94
C LYS A 65 1.54 -15.48 -6.23
N GLU A 66 0.31 -15.01 -6.13
CA GLU A 66 -0.48 -14.62 -7.29
C GLU A 66 0.12 -13.40 -7.99
N ILE A 67 0.61 -12.43 -7.24
CA ILE A 67 1.30 -11.26 -7.82
C ILE A 67 2.55 -11.73 -8.57
N GLU A 68 3.33 -12.64 -7.98
CA GLU A 68 4.50 -13.25 -8.62
C GLU A 68 4.13 -13.87 -9.96
N ARG A 69 3.06 -14.64 -9.99
CA ARG A 69 2.55 -15.27 -11.21
C ARG A 69 2.10 -14.25 -12.26
N VAL A 70 1.35 -13.25 -11.86
CA VAL A 70 0.80 -12.23 -12.76
C VAL A 70 1.88 -11.32 -13.33
N MET A 71 2.83 -10.90 -12.50
CA MET A 71 3.91 -9.99 -12.89
C MET A 71 5.11 -10.71 -13.50
N GLY A 72 5.25 -12.01 -13.32
CA GLY A 72 6.39 -12.78 -13.81
C GLY A 72 7.70 -12.41 -13.10
N LEU A 73 7.62 -11.95 -11.86
CA LEU A 73 8.78 -11.54 -11.06
C LEU A 73 8.99 -12.52 -9.90
N SER A 74 10.24 -12.57 -9.40
CA SER A 74 10.55 -13.42 -8.24
C SER A 74 9.92 -12.88 -6.96
N TYR A 75 9.68 -13.76 -5.99
CA TYR A 75 9.13 -13.38 -4.69
C TYR A 75 9.93 -12.30 -3.97
N PRO A 76 11.28 -12.37 -3.89
CA PRO A 76 12.06 -11.30 -3.28
C PRO A 76 11.87 -9.95 -3.96
N THR A 77 11.71 -9.93 -5.28
CA THR A 77 11.45 -8.70 -6.04
C THR A 77 10.07 -8.13 -5.72
N ILE A 78 9.05 -8.98 -5.65
CA ILE A 78 7.69 -8.59 -5.27
C ILE A 78 7.68 -8.02 -3.85
N ARG A 79 8.36 -8.67 -2.92
CA ARG A 79 8.47 -8.21 -1.53
C ARG A 79 9.15 -6.84 -1.45
N SER A 80 10.25 -6.66 -2.19
CA SER A 80 10.94 -5.37 -2.25
C SER A 80 10.05 -4.25 -2.80
N ARG A 81 9.24 -4.55 -3.82
CA ARG A 81 8.26 -3.58 -4.35
C ARG A 81 7.18 -3.25 -3.35
N PHE A 82 6.72 -4.23 -2.60
CA PHE A 82 5.72 -4.02 -1.55
C PHE A 82 6.29 -3.15 -0.43
N ASP A 83 7.53 -3.40 -0.01
CA ASP A 83 8.22 -2.58 0.99
C ASP A 83 8.37 -1.14 0.50
N GLY A 84 8.71 -0.93 -0.77
CA GLY A 84 8.78 0.39 -1.39
C GLY A 84 7.42 1.11 -1.41
N LEU A 85 6.34 0.38 -1.65
CA LEU A 85 4.98 0.91 -1.57
C LEU A 85 4.63 1.36 -0.15
N LEU A 86 4.90 0.52 0.84
CA LEU A 86 4.66 0.85 2.25
C LEU A 86 5.45 2.10 2.67
N LYS A 87 6.69 2.20 2.25
CA LYS A 87 7.53 3.38 2.49
C LYS A 87 6.94 4.63 1.86
N SER A 88 6.46 4.54 0.62
CA SER A 88 5.82 5.67 -0.07
C SER A 88 4.55 6.14 0.62
N LEU A 89 3.81 5.22 1.26
CA LEU A 89 2.62 5.55 2.03
C LEU A 89 2.92 6.08 3.43
N GLY A 90 4.19 6.07 3.86
CA GLY A 90 4.56 6.38 5.24
C GLY A 90 4.22 5.28 6.23
N TYR A 91 3.90 4.10 5.75
CA TYR A 91 3.59 2.93 6.57
C TYR A 91 4.85 2.10 6.82
N GLU A 92 5.97 2.79 7.09
CA GLU A 92 7.20 2.08 7.43
C GLU A 92 6.93 1.16 8.61
N ALA A 93 7.24 -0.10 8.37
CA ALA A 93 6.98 -1.13 9.34
C ALA A 93 7.84 -0.93 10.59
N THR A 94 7.29 -0.22 11.54
CA THR A 94 7.64 -0.43 12.94
C THR A 94 7.19 -1.82 13.40
N ILE A 95 6.49 -2.56 12.52
CA ILE A 95 5.85 -3.83 12.84
C ILE A 95 5.99 -4.77 11.65
N ASP A 96 7.14 -5.43 11.55
CA ASP A 96 7.31 -6.52 10.61
C ASP A 96 6.72 -7.82 11.20
N PHE A 97 5.41 -7.83 11.37
CA PHE A 97 4.71 -9.02 11.85
C PHE A 97 4.76 -10.17 10.84
N GLY A 98 4.97 -9.85 9.57
CA GLY A 98 5.01 -10.86 8.52
C GLY A 98 6.16 -11.84 8.70
N ASP A 99 7.35 -11.33 8.97
CA ASP A 99 8.55 -12.15 9.09
C ASP A 99 8.62 -12.89 10.42
N GLU A 100 8.34 -12.21 11.52
CA GLU A 100 8.33 -12.85 12.84
C GLU A 100 7.24 -13.92 12.93
N ARG A 101 6.07 -13.64 12.38
CA ARG A 101 4.98 -14.59 12.36
C ARG A 101 5.27 -15.81 11.49
N THR A 102 5.82 -15.58 10.31
CA THR A 102 6.23 -16.63 9.40
C THR A 102 7.36 -17.49 9.99
N GLU A 103 8.31 -16.85 10.66
CA GLU A 103 9.40 -17.53 11.35
C GLU A 103 8.88 -18.44 12.46
N ILE A 104 7.92 -17.97 13.27
CA ILE A 104 7.31 -18.77 14.33
C ILE A 104 6.60 -19.98 13.75
N ILE A 105 5.83 -19.82 12.68
CA ILE A 105 5.11 -20.90 12.02
C ILE A 105 6.08 -21.90 11.40
N ASP A 106 7.14 -21.43 10.76
CA ASP A 106 8.18 -22.27 10.16
C ASP A 106 8.89 -23.13 11.22
N ARG A 107 9.24 -22.54 12.36
CA ARG A 107 9.83 -23.27 13.48
C ARG A 107 8.90 -24.30 14.07
N LEU A 108 7.59 -23.99 14.13
CA LEU A 108 6.58 -24.95 14.58
C LEU A 108 6.48 -26.13 13.63
N GLU A 109 6.46 -25.89 12.31
CA GLU A 109 6.43 -26.94 11.29
C GLU A 109 7.68 -27.83 11.31
N LYS A 110 8.83 -27.24 11.59
CA LYS A 110 10.09 -27.98 11.74
C LYS A 110 10.23 -28.71 13.08
N GLY A 111 9.31 -28.52 14.00
CA GLY A 111 9.34 -29.13 15.32
C GLY A 111 10.36 -28.53 16.28
N GLU A 112 10.91 -27.35 15.96
CA GLU A 112 11.87 -26.64 16.81
C GLU A 112 11.23 -26.03 18.05
N ILE A 113 9.93 -25.70 17.98
CA ILE A 113 9.13 -25.18 19.08
C ILE A 113 7.82 -25.94 19.19
N SER A 114 7.26 -25.98 20.41
CA SER A 114 5.96 -26.60 20.65
C SER A 114 4.81 -25.69 20.20
N ALA A 115 3.61 -26.26 20.05
CA ALA A 115 2.40 -25.51 19.73
C ALA A 115 2.08 -24.46 20.83
N GLU A 116 2.32 -24.79 22.09
CA GLU A 116 2.15 -23.82 23.21
C GLU A 116 3.10 -22.64 23.09
N GLU A 117 4.38 -22.90 22.80
CA GLU A 117 5.40 -21.87 22.61
C GLU A 117 5.06 -20.98 21.42
N ALA A 118 4.67 -21.56 20.30
CA ALA A 118 4.23 -20.83 19.11
C ALA A 118 3.02 -19.94 19.43
N THR A 119 2.04 -20.43 20.14
CA THR A 119 0.85 -19.68 20.56
C THR A 119 1.23 -18.49 21.42
N LYS A 120 2.11 -18.69 22.41
CA LYS A 120 2.60 -17.60 23.28
C LYS A 120 3.30 -16.52 22.49
N ARG A 121 4.17 -16.89 21.55
CA ARG A 121 4.92 -15.94 20.71
C ARG A 121 3.99 -15.16 19.78
N LEU A 122 3.02 -15.81 19.16
CA LEU A 122 2.02 -15.17 18.31
C LEU A 122 1.13 -14.20 19.10
N GLN A 123 0.73 -14.55 20.31
CA GLN A 123 -0.03 -13.67 21.19
C GLN A 123 0.80 -12.44 21.62
N ALA A 124 2.08 -12.64 21.92
CA ALA A 124 2.98 -11.53 22.26
C ALA A 124 3.14 -10.54 21.11
N LEU A 125 3.22 -11.01 19.86
CA LEU A 125 3.21 -10.16 18.67
C LEU A 125 1.90 -9.38 18.55
N HIS A 126 0.79 -10.01 18.81
CA HIS A 126 -0.52 -9.38 18.73
C HIS A 126 -0.69 -8.26 19.78
N ARG A 127 -0.13 -8.43 20.97
CA ARG A 127 -0.13 -7.40 22.01
C ARG A 127 0.70 -6.20 21.68
N LYS A 128 1.82 -6.37 20.95
CA LYS A 128 2.66 -5.25 20.49
C LYS A 128 1.97 -4.43 19.39
N ALA A 129 0.96 -4.98 18.72
CA ALA A 129 0.22 -4.34 17.64
C ALA A 129 -0.93 -3.44 18.11
N SER A 130 -1.33 -3.53 19.34
CA SER A 130 -2.45 -2.75 19.89
C SER A 130 -2.01 -1.51 20.66
#